data_59707894bbba3ab9436a4c9494c1f2a2
#
_entry.id   59707894bbba3ab9436a4c9494c1f2a2
#
_cell.length_a   1.000
_cell.length_b   1.000
_cell.length_c   1.000
_cell.angle_alpha   90.00
_cell.angle_beta   90.00
_cell.angle_gamma   90.00
#
_symmetry.space_group_name_H-M   'P 1'
#
loop_
_entity.id
_entity.type
_entity.pdbx_description
1 polymer ?
#
loop_
_entity_poly.entity_id
_entity_poly.type
_entity_poly.pdbx_seq_one_letter_code
_entity_poly.pdbx_strand_id
1 'polypeptide(L)'
;MKKLMALALAFLMLGTLLVGSVYAAGSKSSEPYKEEFYMEVFLSDNGDAKIIMKNSLLGPQSRIDEFVSRILNQTNMTNEQAIKKYEAQLLGNYIAQLKNSGLETTNQTLHLLGVYNGTHNVTLVFTAYAKSFAKYYSYSKYWEMILDPTRGLATSPVPDSGLPYGSEIRNIFVIHLPQDAKLLEYPKPYTMEFNHSKFYVRSEVKGNTVIVSSDIILEAYLGPEGYKALFSKYDTFYVRYTTPKPGKEQYKTSVVMQEIIAKVLDSTDTELTTRQIFVKPEQDVDYFKAYIKMLGVKNATNMILQNNVKYLSSQGVVIKNASAQIYGLNDKGPLILETRYLVQNFTKVVNGTYEYSFDPTLGALNGISYRAKEETNQTLKIQFLLPKGAKIVKLPEEINRDVNGNRFTLKTTVKDNNITVISNVYIRYGALLDDVQKLLGNVSKVQIEYTLPEGKGSALGTKEIAGIAGAIVLIGATLLILKRR
;
A
#
# COMPACT_ATOMS: atom_id res chain seq x y z
N MET A 1 -3.08 6.91 1.29
CA MET A 1 -1.75 7.13 1.87
C MET A 1 -0.66 7.38 0.81
N LYS A 2 -0.38 6.50 -0.18
CA LYS A 2 0.72 6.75 -1.15
C LYS A 2 0.64 8.11 -1.87
N LYS A 3 -0.53 8.60 -2.27
CA LYS A 3 -0.67 9.86 -3.04
C LYS A 3 -0.36 11.12 -2.22
N LEU A 4 -0.71 11.17 -0.95
CA LEU A 4 -0.39 12.31 -0.06
C LEU A 4 0.90 12.11 0.71
N MET A 5 1.24 10.84 1.08
CA MET A 5 2.62 10.53 1.50
C MET A 5 3.64 10.92 0.44
N ALA A 6 3.32 10.88 -0.83
CA ALA A 6 4.24 11.29 -1.87
C ALA A 6 4.20 12.79 -2.13
N LEU A 7 3.08 13.49 -1.90
CA LEU A 7 3.09 14.95 -1.79
C LEU A 7 3.97 15.36 -0.59
N ALA A 8 3.79 14.71 0.55
CA ALA A 8 4.62 14.89 1.74
C ALA A 8 6.07 14.44 1.51
N LEU A 9 6.31 13.30 0.84
CA LEU A 9 7.65 12.81 0.47
C LEU A 9 8.31 13.67 -0.63
N ALA A 10 7.54 14.21 -1.57
CA ALA A 10 8.06 15.19 -2.53
C ALA A 10 8.57 16.43 -1.80
N PHE A 11 7.88 16.82 -0.73
CA PHE A 11 8.28 17.96 0.11
C PHE A 11 9.36 17.60 1.13
N LEU A 12 9.36 16.37 1.66
CA LEU A 12 10.45 15.87 2.50
C LEU A 12 11.75 15.82 1.72
N MET A 13 11.71 15.40 0.45
CA MET A 13 12.91 15.42 -0.40
C MET A 13 13.35 16.84 -0.76
N LEU A 14 12.50 17.86 -0.68
CA LEU A 14 12.96 19.25 -0.77
C LEU A 14 13.57 19.73 0.55
N GLY A 15 12.96 19.38 1.67
CA GLY A 15 13.64 19.48 2.95
C GLY A 15 14.93 18.66 2.94
N THR A 16 14.96 17.45 2.35
CA THR A 16 16.17 16.62 2.22
C THR A 16 17.06 17.00 1.05
N LEU A 17 16.62 17.67 -0.01
CA LEU A 17 17.51 18.32 -0.99
C LEU A 17 18.05 19.64 -0.42
N LEU A 18 17.28 20.34 0.37
CA LEU A 18 17.76 21.42 1.22
C LEU A 18 18.60 20.88 2.39
N VAL A 19 18.29 19.68 2.93
CA VAL A 19 18.90 19.07 4.13
C VAL A 19 19.83 17.89 3.79
N GLY A 20 19.54 17.07 2.78
CA GLY A 20 20.30 15.84 2.49
C GLY A 20 21.71 16.04 1.97
N SER A 21 21.98 17.22 1.40
CA SER A 21 23.35 17.66 1.10
C SER A 21 24.12 18.12 2.35
N VAL A 22 23.43 18.28 3.45
CA VAL A 22 23.92 18.79 4.74
C VAL A 22 24.49 17.68 5.63
N TYR A 23 24.11 16.42 5.41
CA TYR A 23 24.74 15.29 6.11
C TYR A 23 26.25 15.12 5.81
N ALA A 24 26.74 15.74 4.74
CA ALA A 24 28.14 15.62 4.31
C ALA A 24 29.08 16.73 4.82
N ALA A 25 28.57 17.85 5.33
CA ALA A 25 29.40 18.99 5.75
C ALA A 25 29.41 19.12 7.28
N GLY A 26 30.51 18.77 7.90
CA GLY A 26 30.73 18.71 9.35
C GLY A 26 30.77 20.05 10.08
N SER A 27 29.89 21.02 9.81
CA SER A 27 29.79 22.23 10.62
C SER A 27 28.78 22.03 11.77
N LYS A 28 29.27 21.95 13.00
CA LYS A 28 28.47 21.98 14.23
C LYS A 28 27.86 23.38 14.43
N SER A 29 26.75 23.68 13.77
CA SER A 29 25.93 24.82 14.13
C SER A 29 25.16 24.46 15.39
N SER A 30 25.26 25.27 16.43
CA SER A 30 24.46 25.15 17.66
C SER A 30 23.02 25.62 17.46
N GLU A 31 22.76 26.33 16.38
CA GLU A 31 21.43 26.85 16.06
C GLU A 31 20.54 25.80 15.39
N PRO A 32 19.25 25.69 15.78
CA PRO A 32 18.33 24.76 15.18
C PRO A 32 18.03 25.13 13.71
N TYR A 33 17.79 24.10 12.89
CA TYR A 33 17.24 24.26 11.56
C TYR A 33 15.81 24.81 11.68
N LYS A 34 15.49 25.89 10.92
CA LYS A 34 14.17 26.53 10.96
C LYS A 34 13.52 26.51 9.58
N GLU A 35 12.32 25.97 9.53
CA GLU A 35 11.54 25.84 8.29
C GLU A 35 10.07 26.19 8.54
N GLU A 36 9.47 26.92 7.59
CA GLU A 36 8.03 27.13 7.54
C GLU A 36 7.48 26.59 6.23
N PHE A 37 6.47 25.75 6.33
CA PHE A 37 5.71 25.23 5.21
C PHE A 37 4.27 25.75 5.27
N TYR A 38 3.82 26.31 4.15
CA TYR A 38 2.46 26.78 3.97
C TYR A 38 1.85 26.09 2.74
N MET A 39 0.67 25.51 2.91
CA MET A 39 -0.10 24.90 1.83
C MET A 39 -1.52 25.43 1.83
N GLU A 40 -1.95 25.95 0.71
CA GLU A 40 -3.31 26.43 0.49
C GLU A 40 -3.98 25.60 -0.61
N VAL A 41 -5.15 25.07 -0.30
CA VAL A 41 -5.91 24.16 -1.15
C VAL A 41 -7.29 24.73 -1.39
N PHE A 42 -7.66 24.93 -2.65
CA PHE A 42 -9.00 25.33 -3.05
C PHE A 42 -9.70 24.13 -3.70
N LEU A 43 -10.58 23.49 -2.96
CA LEU A 43 -11.34 22.33 -3.42
C LEU A 43 -12.53 22.75 -4.27
N SER A 44 -12.76 22.03 -5.35
CA SER A 44 -13.95 22.15 -6.19
C SER A 44 -14.95 21.02 -5.92
N ASP A 45 -16.18 21.17 -6.42
CA ASP A 45 -17.29 20.21 -6.18
C ASP A 45 -17.01 18.79 -6.69
N ASN A 46 -16.10 18.64 -7.65
CA ASN A 46 -15.71 17.35 -8.22
C ASN A 46 -14.46 16.73 -7.55
N GLY A 47 -13.98 17.33 -6.44
CA GLY A 47 -12.82 16.86 -5.70
C GLY A 47 -11.47 17.26 -6.29
N ASP A 48 -11.42 17.98 -7.39
CA ASP A 48 -10.19 18.58 -7.90
C ASP A 48 -9.77 19.75 -7.02
N ALA A 49 -8.50 20.14 -7.07
CA ALA A 49 -7.99 21.23 -6.28
C ALA A 49 -6.99 22.12 -7.02
N LYS A 50 -7.04 23.43 -6.79
CA LYS A 50 -5.89 24.31 -6.96
C LYS A 50 -5.05 24.26 -5.70
N ILE A 51 -3.75 24.07 -5.85
CA ILE A 51 -2.80 23.95 -4.73
C ILE A 51 -1.75 25.03 -4.87
N ILE A 52 -1.49 25.73 -3.78
CA ILE A 52 -0.39 26.68 -3.65
C ILE A 52 0.44 26.22 -2.44
N MET A 53 1.72 26.00 -2.66
CA MET A 53 2.62 25.58 -1.58
C MET A 53 3.81 26.53 -1.51
N LYS A 54 4.20 26.88 -0.30
CA LYS A 54 5.38 27.70 -0.01
C LYS A 54 6.21 26.94 1.02
N ASN A 55 7.48 26.76 0.75
CA ASN A 55 8.43 26.20 1.70
C ASN A 55 9.56 27.18 1.91
N SER A 56 9.69 27.70 3.13
CA SER A 56 10.64 28.74 3.50
C SER A 56 11.70 28.20 4.44
N LEU A 57 12.97 28.27 4.03
CA LEU A 57 14.12 28.06 4.89
C LEU A 57 14.43 29.38 5.62
N LEU A 58 14.31 29.38 6.95
CA LEU A 58 14.40 30.58 7.81
C LEU A 58 15.69 30.64 8.64
N GLY A 59 16.50 29.59 8.62
CA GLY A 59 17.77 29.55 9.37
C GLY A 59 18.30 28.14 9.62
N PRO A 60 19.50 28.00 10.14
CA PRO A 60 20.45 29.08 10.43
C PRO A 60 21.03 29.76 9.18
N GLN A 61 21.51 31.00 9.30
CA GLN A 61 21.99 31.78 8.15
C GLN A 61 23.07 31.06 7.32
N SER A 62 23.98 30.36 7.99
CA SER A 62 25.03 29.58 7.33
C SER A 62 24.46 28.54 6.34
N ARG A 63 23.28 27.99 6.61
CA ARG A 63 22.60 27.02 5.73
C ARG A 63 21.95 27.72 4.54
N ILE A 64 21.37 28.89 4.78
CA ILE A 64 20.82 29.71 3.72
C ILE A 64 21.94 30.11 2.74
N ASP A 65 23.07 30.57 3.26
CA ASP A 65 24.23 30.98 2.48
C ASP A 65 24.82 29.79 1.67
N GLU A 66 24.92 28.61 2.29
CA GLU A 66 25.39 27.41 1.61
C GLU A 66 24.44 27.01 0.48
N PHE A 67 23.13 27.07 0.71
CA PHE A 67 22.12 26.76 -0.30
C PHE A 67 22.15 27.77 -1.46
N VAL A 68 22.18 29.05 -1.16
CA VAL A 68 22.29 30.12 -2.16
C VAL A 68 23.57 29.97 -2.99
N SER A 69 24.70 29.72 -2.33
CA SER A 69 25.97 29.52 -3.01
C SER A 69 25.98 28.35 -3.97
N ARG A 70 25.33 27.23 -3.61
CA ARG A 70 25.19 26.08 -4.51
C ARG A 70 24.41 26.39 -5.79
N ILE A 71 23.42 27.27 -5.69
CA ILE A 71 22.61 27.68 -6.84
C ILE A 71 23.42 28.66 -7.71
N LEU A 72 24.03 29.67 -7.08
CA LEU A 72 24.64 30.80 -7.79
C LEU A 72 26.05 30.48 -8.33
N ASN A 73 26.83 29.61 -7.68
CA ASN A 73 28.21 29.28 -8.07
C ASN A 73 28.28 28.28 -9.24
N GLN A 74 27.40 28.42 -10.23
CA GLN A 74 27.48 27.62 -11.47
C GLN A 74 28.38 28.34 -12.50
N THR A 75 29.41 27.65 -12.95
CA THR A 75 30.32 28.17 -13.96
C THR A 75 29.61 28.47 -15.28
N ASN A 76 29.95 29.60 -15.91
CA ASN A 76 29.42 30.01 -17.20
C ASN A 76 27.92 30.34 -17.26
N MET A 77 27.33 30.77 -16.15
CA MET A 77 25.91 31.20 -16.11
C MET A 77 25.78 32.51 -15.35
N THR A 78 24.79 33.34 -15.74
CA THR A 78 24.33 34.44 -14.89
C THR A 78 23.53 33.88 -13.71
N ASN A 79 23.39 34.65 -12.64
CA ASN A 79 22.57 34.25 -11.46
C ASN A 79 21.14 33.92 -11.88
N GLU A 80 20.53 34.68 -12.76
CA GLU A 80 19.18 34.42 -13.27
C GLU A 80 19.09 33.11 -14.03
N GLN A 81 20.07 32.80 -14.89
CA GLN A 81 20.14 31.53 -15.61
C GLN A 81 20.30 30.35 -14.65
N ALA A 82 21.14 30.49 -13.63
CA ALA A 82 21.36 29.47 -12.61
C ALA A 82 20.07 29.19 -11.82
N ILE A 83 19.36 30.24 -11.39
CA ILE A 83 18.06 30.10 -10.70
C ILE A 83 17.04 29.39 -11.60
N LYS A 84 16.82 29.85 -12.84
CA LYS A 84 15.88 29.25 -13.79
C LYS A 84 16.18 27.78 -14.07
N LYS A 85 17.45 27.42 -14.21
CA LYS A 85 17.88 26.03 -14.40
C LYS A 85 17.52 25.17 -13.18
N TYR A 86 17.79 25.68 -11.98
CA TYR A 86 17.48 25.00 -10.74
C TYR A 86 15.97 24.83 -10.55
N GLU A 87 15.17 25.86 -10.80
CA GLU A 87 13.70 25.81 -10.80
C GLU A 87 13.18 24.72 -11.75
N ALA A 88 13.69 24.66 -12.98
CA ALA A 88 13.28 23.65 -13.96
C ALA A 88 13.61 22.21 -13.53
N GLN A 89 14.79 22.01 -12.92
CA GLN A 89 15.17 20.70 -12.37
C GLN A 89 14.27 20.28 -11.21
N LEU A 90 14.02 21.19 -10.28
CA LEU A 90 13.12 20.93 -9.16
C LEU A 90 11.70 20.63 -9.64
N LEU A 91 11.17 21.44 -10.57
CA LEU A 91 9.83 21.23 -11.14
C LEU A 91 9.71 19.86 -11.79
N GLY A 92 10.70 19.44 -12.58
CA GLY A 92 10.74 18.10 -13.19
C GLY A 92 10.68 16.98 -12.15
N ASN A 93 11.48 17.08 -11.08
CA ASN A 93 11.49 16.13 -9.98
C ASN A 93 10.14 16.07 -9.25
N TYR A 94 9.52 17.24 -9.00
CA TYR A 94 8.20 17.33 -8.37
C TYR A 94 7.12 16.65 -9.19
N ILE A 95 7.04 16.98 -10.48
CA ILE A 95 6.05 16.37 -11.38
C ILE A 95 6.22 14.86 -11.42
N ALA A 96 7.46 14.36 -11.51
CA ALA A 96 7.74 12.93 -11.51
C ALA A 96 7.27 12.25 -10.20
N GLN A 97 7.53 12.87 -9.05
CA GLN A 97 7.11 12.34 -7.75
C GLN A 97 5.59 12.36 -7.58
N LEU A 98 4.92 13.46 -7.94
CA LEU A 98 3.46 13.55 -7.91
C LEU A 98 2.82 12.47 -8.80
N LYS A 99 3.34 12.28 -10.01
CA LYS A 99 2.89 11.22 -10.92
C LYS A 99 3.10 9.82 -10.35
N ASN A 100 4.28 9.56 -9.76
CA ASN A 100 4.59 8.27 -9.12
C ASN A 100 3.66 7.99 -7.93
N SER A 101 3.21 9.02 -7.23
CA SER A 101 2.20 8.93 -6.18
C SER A 101 0.79 8.74 -6.71
N GLY A 102 0.60 8.83 -8.02
CA GLY A 102 -0.67 8.73 -8.72
C GLY A 102 -1.53 9.99 -8.59
N LEU A 103 -0.94 11.16 -8.30
CA LEU A 103 -1.61 12.44 -8.35
C LEU A 103 -1.37 13.08 -9.72
N GLU A 104 -2.44 13.20 -10.51
CA GLU A 104 -2.38 13.89 -11.79
C GLU A 104 -2.46 15.40 -11.56
N THR A 105 -1.45 16.14 -12.05
CA THR A 105 -1.40 17.59 -11.92
C THR A 105 -1.21 18.25 -13.28
N THR A 106 -1.75 19.47 -13.42
CA THR A 106 -1.62 20.33 -14.60
C THR A 106 -1.29 21.76 -14.20
N ASN A 107 -0.82 22.57 -15.14
CA ASN A 107 -0.48 23.98 -14.93
C ASN A 107 0.48 24.20 -13.75
N GLN A 108 1.51 23.35 -13.70
CA GLN A 108 2.51 23.42 -12.63
C GLN A 108 3.46 24.60 -12.88
N THR A 109 3.70 25.37 -11.83
CA THR A 109 4.77 26.37 -11.81
C THR A 109 5.60 26.19 -10.53
N LEU A 110 6.87 26.56 -10.61
CA LEU A 110 7.76 26.56 -9.46
C LEU A 110 8.67 27.77 -9.55
N HIS A 111 8.74 28.55 -8.46
CA HIS A 111 9.57 29.74 -8.33
C HIS A 111 10.36 29.69 -7.06
N LEU A 112 11.62 30.11 -7.13
CA LEU A 112 12.52 30.20 -6.01
C LEU A 112 12.76 31.68 -5.71
N LEU A 113 12.32 32.14 -4.55
CA LEU A 113 12.40 33.52 -4.09
C LEU A 113 13.49 33.69 -3.04
N GLY A 114 14.09 34.86 -2.98
CA GLY A 114 15.08 35.21 -1.95
C GLY A 114 16.48 34.62 -2.21
N VAL A 115 16.81 34.21 -3.44
CA VAL A 115 18.13 33.65 -3.80
C VAL A 115 19.08 34.77 -4.20
N TYR A 116 19.53 35.52 -3.21
CA TYR A 116 20.51 36.58 -3.41
C TYR A 116 21.54 36.55 -2.28
N ASN A 117 22.72 37.05 -2.53
CA ASN A 117 23.75 37.14 -1.49
C ASN A 117 23.24 38.00 -0.31
N GLY A 118 23.40 37.46 0.90
CA GLY A 118 22.97 38.14 2.13
C GLY A 118 21.47 38.05 2.43
N THR A 119 20.72 37.20 1.73
CA THR A 119 19.31 36.96 2.06
C THR A 119 19.17 36.24 3.41
N HIS A 120 18.07 36.53 4.14
CA HIS A 120 17.75 35.90 5.42
C HIS A 120 16.76 34.74 5.33
N ASN A 121 16.18 34.54 4.15
CA ASN A 121 15.29 33.40 3.88
C ASN A 121 15.29 33.06 2.38
N VAL A 122 15.01 31.81 2.10
CA VAL A 122 14.76 31.33 0.74
C VAL A 122 13.42 30.62 0.74
N THR A 123 12.54 31.01 -0.18
CA THR A 123 11.20 30.45 -0.29
C THR A 123 11.00 29.81 -1.66
N LEU A 124 10.61 28.54 -1.64
CA LEU A 124 10.14 27.83 -2.81
C LEU A 124 8.62 27.96 -2.88
N VAL A 125 8.10 28.43 -4.02
CA VAL A 125 6.67 28.56 -4.29
C VAL A 125 6.31 27.60 -5.43
N PHE A 126 5.41 26.65 -5.15
CA PHE A 126 4.87 25.74 -6.16
C PHE A 126 3.37 25.94 -6.30
N THR A 127 2.86 25.94 -7.53
CA THR A 127 1.42 25.94 -7.80
C THR A 127 1.06 24.84 -8.78
N ALA A 128 -0.12 24.26 -8.64
CA ALA A 128 -0.65 23.25 -9.54
C ALA A 128 -2.16 23.12 -9.44
N TYR A 129 -2.78 22.55 -10.48
CA TYR A 129 -4.11 21.98 -10.41
C TYR A 129 -3.99 20.46 -10.31
N ALA A 130 -4.60 19.87 -9.27
CA ALA A 130 -4.58 18.45 -8.99
C ALA A 130 -5.96 17.83 -9.20
N LYS A 131 -6.03 16.74 -9.97
CA LYS A 131 -7.26 15.99 -10.19
C LYS A 131 -7.52 15.01 -9.05
N SER A 132 -8.78 14.88 -8.66
CA SER A 132 -9.23 13.93 -7.63
C SER A 132 -8.39 14.05 -6.34
N PHE A 133 -8.11 15.28 -5.93
CA PHE A 133 -7.35 15.57 -4.72
C PHE A 133 -8.11 15.13 -3.46
N ALA A 134 -9.41 15.50 -3.37
CA ALA A 134 -10.35 14.86 -2.44
C ALA A 134 -11.04 13.68 -3.14
N LYS A 135 -11.34 12.63 -2.38
CA LYS A 135 -12.00 11.43 -2.86
C LYS A 135 -13.40 11.31 -2.34
N TYR A 136 -14.33 11.02 -3.24
CA TYR A 136 -15.70 10.72 -2.87
C TYR A 136 -15.86 9.23 -2.55
N TYR A 137 -16.65 8.94 -1.50
CA TYR A 137 -17.04 7.58 -1.11
C TYR A 137 -18.57 7.49 -1.14
N SER A 138 -19.12 6.81 -2.15
CA SER A 138 -20.57 6.75 -2.42
C SER A 138 -21.37 6.09 -1.29
N TYR A 139 -20.79 5.07 -0.66
CA TYR A 139 -21.42 4.41 0.48
C TYR A 139 -21.57 5.35 1.69
N SER A 140 -20.52 6.09 2.01
CA SER A 140 -20.49 7.03 3.13
C SER A 140 -21.06 8.40 2.77
N LYS A 141 -21.29 8.65 1.47
CA LYS A 141 -21.85 9.90 0.92
C LYS A 141 -21.06 11.15 1.29
N TYR A 142 -19.72 11.06 1.41
CA TYR A 142 -18.86 12.20 1.69
C TYR A 142 -17.58 12.20 0.88
N TRP A 143 -16.96 13.37 0.82
CA TRP A 143 -15.62 13.58 0.33
C TRP A 143 -14.63 13.48 1.48
N GLU A 144 -13.45 12.93 1.21
CA GLU A 144 -12.37 12.82 2.17
C GLU A 144 -11.06 13.33 1.55
N MET A 145 -10.39 14.20 2.27
CA MET A 145 -9.02 14.59 2.01
C MET A 145 -8.17 14.15 3.19
N ILE A 146 -7.03 13.52 2.89
CA ILE A 146 -6.07 13.10 3.90
C ILE A 146 -5.06 14.22 4.10
N LEU A 147 -4.65 14.47 5.34
CA LEU A 147 -3.67 15.47 5.72
C LEU A 147 -2.59 14.83 6.59
N ASP A 148 -1.33 15.09 6.27
CA ASP A 148 -0.19 14.72 7.11
C ASP A 148 0.49 15.99 7.64
N PRO A 149 0.19 16.42 8.88
CA PRO A 149 0.78 17.62 9.45
C PRO A 149 2.26 17.48 9.78
N THR A 150 2.83 16.28 9.72
CA THR A 150 4.28 16.05 9.88
C THR A 150 5.03 16.04 8.55
N ARG A 151 4.32 16.03 7.43
CA ARG A 151 4.89 15.88 6.08
C ARG A 151 5.81 14.66 5.93
N GLY A 152 5.45 13.54 6.60
CA GLY A 152 6.20 12.30 6.58
C GLY A 152 7.32 12.20 7.62
N LEU A 153 7.59 13.25 8.39
CA LEU A 153 8.59 13.19 9.46
C LEU A 153 8.29 12.07 10.46
N ALA A 154 7.03 11.89 10.87
CA ALA A 154 6.65 10.84 11.81
C ALA A 154 7.05 9.42 11.38
N THR A 155 7.26 9.18 10.09
CA THR A 155 7.64 7.88 9.51
C THR A 155 9.07 7.85 8.97
N SER A 156 9.82 8.94 9.13
CA SER A 156 11.20 9.03 8.66
C SER A 156 12.15 8.25 9.56
N PRO A 157 13.12 7.51 9.00
CA PRO A 157 14.14 6.85 9.80
C PRO A 157 15.04 7.87 10.49
N VAL A 158 15.37 7.61 11.74
CA VAL A 158 16.33 8.39 12.52
C VAL A 158 17.59 7.55 12.72
N PRO A 159 18.79 8.09 12.49
CA PRO A 159 20.04 7.39 12.75
C PRO A 159 20.19 7.01 14.23
N ASP A 160 20.87 5.90 14.51
CA ASP A 160 21.14 5.46 15.90
C ASP A 160 21.92 6.50 16.70
N SER A 161 22.74 7.34 16.02
CA SER A 161 23.46 8.48 16.61
C SER A 161 22.53 9.65 17.00
N GLY A 162 21.26 9.57 16.68
CA GLY A 162 20.28 10.65 16.83
C GLY A 162 20.34 11.70 15.71
N LEU A 163 19.48 12.71 15.83
CA LEU A 163 19.44 13.83 14.90
C LEU A 163 20.69 14.71 15.06
N PRO A 164 21.40 15.03 13.98
CA PRO A 164 22.68 15.76 14.08
C PRO A 164 22.53 17.21 14.59
N TYR A 165 21.31 17.77 14.54
CA TYR A 165 20.98 19.13 15.00
C TYR A 165 19.51 19.22 15.39
N GLY A 166 19.17 20.24 16.18
CA GLY A 166 17.79 20.57 16.50
C GLY A 166 17.03 21.14 15.30
N SER A 167 15.71 21.02 15.32
CA SER A 167 14.85 21.53 14.27
C SER A 167 13.60 22.19 14.82
N GLU A 168 13.21 23.31 14.23
CA GLU A 168 11.95 24.01 14.46
C GLU A 168 11.19 24.08 13.12
N ILE A 169 10.17 23.26 12.98
CA ILE A 169 9.41 23.15 11.73
C ILE A 169 7.96 23.55 12.01
N ARG A 170 7.48 24.51 11.27
CA ARG A 170 6.09 24.96 11.31
C ARG A 170 5.40 24.61 10.01
N ASN A 171 4.27 23.92 10.08
CA ASN A 171 3.46 23.61 8.92
C ASN A 171 2.07 24.25 9.06
N ILE A 172 1.58 24.87 8.00
CA ILE A 172 0.27 25.53 7.97
C ILE A 172 -0.45 25.05 6.73
N PHE A 173 -1.65 24.50 6.91
CA PHE A 173 -2.53 24.02 5.87
C PHE A 173 -3.83 24.81 5.91
N VAL A 174 -4.17 25.48 4.83
CA VAL A 174 -5.42 26.24 4.65
C VAL A 174 -6.25 25.55 3.58
N ILE A 175 -7.40 25.03 3.95
CA ILE A 175 -8.24 24.22 3.08
C ILE A 175 -9.57 24.93 2.89
N HIS A 176 -9.78 25.44 1.68
CA HIS A 176 -11.03 26.04 1.26
C HIS A 176 -11.93 24.95 0.68
N LEU A 177 -13.02 24.65 1.38
CA LEU A 177 -14.06 23.73 0.91
C LEU A 177 -14.94 24.41 -0.15
N PRO A 178 -15.64 23.65 -1.01
CA PRO A 178 -16.64 24.21 -1.92
C PRO A 178 -17.68 25.05 -1.18
N GLN A 179 -18.27 26.04 -1.86
CA GLN A 179 -19.15 27.05 -1.24
C GLN A 179 -20.31 26.43 -0.42
N ASP A 180 -20.94 25.38 -0.94
CA ASP A 180 -22.10 24.74 -0.34
C ASP A 180 -21.72 23.44 0.43
N ALA A 181 -20.43 23.26 0.73
CA ALA A 181 -19.95 22.08 1.43
C ALA A 181 -20.32 22.16 2.93
N LYS A 182 -20.71 21.02 3.48
CA LYS A 182 -20.89 20.85 4.92
C LYS A 182 -19.75 20.04 5.48
N LEU A 183 -18.96 20.65 6.35
CA LEU A 183 -17.87 19.97 7.05
C LEU A 183 -18.42 18.93 8.02
N LEU A 184 -17.89 17.72 7.97
CA LEU A 184 -18.25 16.60 8.86
C LEU A 184 -17.18 16.32 9.89
N GLU A 185 -15.91 16.33 9.46
CA GLU A 185 -14.78 15.99 10.31
C GLU A 185 -13.54 16.77 9.90
N TYR A 186 -12.75 17.16 10.88
CA TYR A 186 -11.45 17.81 10.68
C TYR A 186 -10.49 17.41 11.82
N PRO A 187 -9.17 17.58 11.66
CA PRO A 187 -8.19 17.24 12.68
C PRO A 187 -8.49 17.91 14.01
N LYS A 188 -8.43 17.14 15.10
CA LYS A 188 -8.55 17.68 16.45
C LYS A 188 -7.19 18.14 16.95
N PRO A 189 -7.13 19.13 17.87
CA PRO A 189 -5.88 19.52 18.52
C PRO A 189 -5.18 18.32 19.16
N TYR A 190 -3.87 18.27 19.02
CA TYR A 190 -3.05 17.17 19.47
C TYR A 190 -1.71 17.72 19.98
N THR A 191 -1.22 17.19 21.10
CA THR A 191 0.04 17.57 21.71
C THR A 191 0.78 16.35 22.21
N MET A 192 2.05 16.23 21.84
CA MET A 192 2.99 15.26 22.38
C MET A 192 4.31 15.94 22.73
N GLU A 193 4.90 15.53 23.84
CA GLU A 193 6.19 16.03 24.32
C GLU A 193 7.06 14.85 24.73
N PHE A 194 8.34 14.94 24.42
CA PHE A 194 9.38 14.03 24.88
C PHE A 194 10.66 14.83 25.13
N ASN A 195 11.06 14.94 26.38
CA ASN A 195 12.14 15.83 26.84
C ASN A 195 11.85 17.29 26.39
N HIS A 196 12.77 17.90 25.62
CA HIS A 196 12.59 19.23 25.06
C HIS A 196 11.98 19.21 23.65
N SER A 197 11.73 18.02 23.09
CA SER A 197 11.10 17.87 21.79
C SER A 197 9.58 17.89 21.92
N LYS A 198 8.91 18.55 20.98
CA LYS A 198 7.46 18.81 21.03
C LYS A 198 6.82 18.68 19.66
N PHE A 199 5.61 18.17 19.65
CA PHE A 199 4.75 18.11 18.46
C PHE A 199 3.35 18.61 18.82
N TYR A 200 2.94 19.71 18.23
CA TYR A 200 1.62 20.32 18.42
C TYR A 200 0.86 20.35 17.12
N VAL A 201 -0.43 20.01 17.16
CA VAL A 201 -1.38 20.25 16.08
C VAL A 201 -2.51 21.10 16.61
N ARG A 202 -2.85 22.14 15.87
CA ARG A 202 -3.99 23.03 16.14
C ARG A 202 -4.87 23.08 14.91
N SER A 203 -6.17 23.26 15.13
CA SER A 203 -7.14 23.36 14.04
C SER A 203 -8.16 24.44 14.35
N GLU A 204 -8.52 25.18 13.31
CA GLU A 204 -9.53 26.23 13.36
C GLU A 204 -10.43 26.13 12.14
N VAL A 205 -11.73 26.43 12.30
CA VAL A 205 -12.70 26.47 11.21
C VAL A 205 -13.29 27.87 11.11
N LYS A 206 -13.15 28.49 9.93
CA LYS A 206 -13.70 29.82 9.63
C LYS A 206 -14.58 29.73 8.39
N GLY A 207 -15.89 29.68 8.57
CA GLY A 207 -16.82 29.45 7.47
C GLY A 207 -16.50 28.13 6.75
N ASN A 208 -16.24 28.18 5.46
CA ASN A 208 -15.88 27.01 4.65
C ASN A 208 -14.35 26.75 4.60
N THR A 209 -13.58 27.37 5.48
CA THR A 209 -12.13 27.20 5.53
C THR A 209 -11.72 26.43 6.77
N VAL A 210 -10.96 25.36 6.59
CA VAL A 210 -10.32 24.59 7.66
C VAL A 210 -8.84 24.96 7.68
N ILE A 211 -8.35 25.42 8.82
CA ILE A 211 -6.94 25.76 9.01
C ILE A 211 -6.36 24.75 9.98
N VAL A 212 -5.31 24.05 9.57
CA VAL A 212 -4.56 23.12 10.42
C VAL A 212 -3.12 23.60 10.48
N SER A 213 -2.58 23.76 11.67
CA SER A 213 -1.17 24.08 11.85
C SER A 213 -0.49 23.02 12.72
N SER A 214 0.76 22.71 12.43
CA SER A 214 1.60 21.92 13.31
C SER A 214 2.93 22.61 13.56
N ASP A 215 3.38 22.54 14.82
CA ASP A 215 4.70 22.97 15.23
C ASP A 215 5.47 21.73 15.72
N ILE A 216 6.62 21.44 15.10
CA ILE A 216 7.49 20.32 15.42
C ILE A 216 8.83 20.89 15.88
N ILE A 217 9.16 20.67 17.15
CA ILE A 217 10.41 21.10 17.77
C ILE A 217 11.17 19.83 18.14
N LEU A 218 12.33 19.63 17.53
CA LEU A 218 13.19 18.48 17.78
C LEU A 218 14.50 18.97 18.38
N GLU A 219 14.93 18.39 19.49
CA GLU A 219 16.24 18.65 20.06
C GLU A 219 17.36 17.98 19.26
N ALA A 220 18.55 18.55 19.33
CA ALA A 220 19.74 17.90 18.75
C ALA A 220 20.01 16.58 19.48
N TYR A 221 20.48 15.58 18.71
CA TYR A 221 20.79 14.23 19.18
C TYR A 221 19.58 13.43 19.72
N LEU A 222 18.35 13.85 19.38
CA LEU A 222 17.17 13.02 19.65
C LEU A 222 17.31 11.67 18.95
N GLY A 223 17.43 10.60 19.74
CA GLY A 223 17.60 9.24 19.24
C GLY A 223 16.29 8.62 18.75
N PRO A 224 16.36 7.42 18.11
CA PRO A 224 15.21 6.74 17.53
C PRO A 224 14.07 6.50 18.53
N GLU A 225 14.38 6.16 19.79
CA GLU A 225 13.37 5.91 20.83
C GLU A 225 12.59 7.18 21.20
N GLY A 226 13.29 8.32 21.40
CA GLY A 226 12.67 9.60 21.69
C GLY A 226 11.82 10.10 20.53
N TYR A 227 12.32 9.92 19.30
CA TYR A 227 11.60 10.25 18.09
C TYR A 227 10.33 9.41 17.93
N LYS A 228 10.43 8.10 18.14
CA LYS A 228 9.29 7.19 18.14
C LYS A 228 8.28 7.52 19.25
N ALA A 229 8.75 7.87 20.44
CA ALA A 229 7.88 8.30 21.55
C ALA A 229 7.10 9.57 21.18
N LEU A 230 7.76 10.57 20.58
CA LEU A 230 7.14 11.83 20.15
C LEU A 230 6.02 11.63 19.14
N PHE A 231 6.17 10.67 18.23
CA PHE A 231 5.17 10.37 17.19
C PHE A 231 4.38 9.07 17.45
N SER A 232 4.47 8.47 18.65
CA SER A 232 3.88 7.15 18.98
C SER A 232 2.37 7.09 18.81
N LYS A 233 1.67 8.20 19.03
CA LYS A 233 0.20 8.32 18.89
C LYS A 233 -0.19 9.15 17.67
N TYR A 234 0.78 9.41 16.80
CA TYR A 234 0.50 10.11 15.55
C TYR A 234 -0.40 9.25 14.67
N ASP A 235 -1.47 9.86 14.18
CA ASP A 235 -2.36 9.28 13.20
C ASP A 235 -2.54 10.24 12.02
N THR A 236 -2.97 9.69 10.90
CA THR A 236 -3.29 10.48 9.71
C THR A 236 -4.59 11.25 9.95
N PHE A 237 -4.58 12.55 9.73
CA PHE A 237 -5.75 13.40 9.87
C PHE A 237 -6.57 13.44 8.60
N TYR A 238 -7.89 13.60 8.78
CA TYR A 238 -8.87 13.63 7.69
C TYR A 238 -9.67 14.92 7.75
N VAL A 239 -9.91 15.50 6.56
CA VAL A 239 -10.95 16.51 6.38
C VAL A 239 -12.05 15.86 5.56
N ARG A 240 -13.24 15.71 6.16
CA ARG A 240 -14.40 15.10 5.53
C ARG A 240 -15.52 16.12 5.40
N TYR A 241 -16.12 16.12 4.24
CA TYR A 241 -17.23 17.06 3.95
C TYR A 241 -18.21 16.46 2.95
N THR A 242 -19.43 17.00 2.95
CA THR A 242 -20.45 16.68 1.94
C THR A 242 -20.66 17.86 1.04
N THR A 243 -21.13 17.60 -0.18
CA THR A 243 -21.60 18.59 -1.15
C THR A 243 -23.06 18.28 -1.49
N PRO A 244 -23.88 19.27 -1.94
CA PRO A 244 -25.26 19.05 -2.34
C PRO A 244 -25.40 18.02 -3.47
N LYS A 245 -24.45 18.00 -4.39
CA LYS A 245 -24.38 17.00 -5.44
C LYS A 245 -23.40 15.88 -5.03
N PRO A 246 -23.81 14.60 -5.15
CA PRO A 246 -22.90 13.50 -4.88
C PRO A 246 -21.72 13.51 -5.87
N GLY A 247 -20.57 13.14 -5.38
CA GLY A 247 -19.38 12.95 -6.21
C GLY A 247 -19.45 11.69 -7.07
N LYS A 248 -18.46 11.55 -7.95
CA LYS A 248 -18.27 10.33 -8.72
C LYS A 248 -17.05 9.59 -8.20
N GLU A 249 -17.23 8.35 -7.81
CA GLU A 249 -16.12 7.47 -7.43
C GLU A 249 -15.22 7.18 -8.64
N GLN A 250 -13.92 7.24 -8.41
CA GLN A 250 -12.91 6.84 -9.38
C GLN A 250 -12.03 5.78 -8.73
N TYR A 251 -12.24 4.53 -9.11
CA TYR A 251 -11.48 3.41 -8.57
C TYR A 251 -11.24 2.33 -9.63
N LYS A 252 -10.29 1.46 -9.32
CA LYS A 252 -10.05 0.24 -10.07
C LYS A 252 -10.80 -0.90 -9.42
N THR A 253 -11.32 -1.81 -10.22
CA THR A 253 -11.87 -3.09 -9.77
C THR A 253 -10.84 -4.19 -10.01
N SER A 254 -10.46 -4.91 -8.97
CA SER A 254 -9.60 -6.08 -9.06
C SER A 254 -10.45 -7.35 -8.98
N VAL A 255 -10.36 -8.21 -9.98
CA VAL A 255 -11.05 -9.49 -10.01
C VAL A 255 -10.02 -10.59 -10.23
N VAL A 256 -9.85 -11.43 -9.22
CA VAL A 256 -8.91 -12.57 -9.24
C VAL A 256 -9.65 -13.81 -8.81
N MET A 257 -9.48 -14.89 -9.59
CA MET A 257 -9.97 -16.21 -9.23
C MET A 257 -8.79 -17.16 -9.03
N GLN A 258 -8.88 -17.99 -8.02
CA GLN A 258 -7.94 -19.07 -7.79
C GLN A 258 -8.67 -20.41 -7.73
N GLU A 259 -8.21 -21.36 -8.52
CA GLU A 259 -8.71 -22.74 -8.50
C GLU A 259 -7.62 -23.69 -8.05
N ILE A 260 -7.98 -24.65 -7.23
CA ILE A 260 -7.13 -25.73 -6.75
C ILE A 260 -7.90 -27.03 -6.95
N ILE A 261 -7.32 -27.95 -7.67
CA ILE A 261 -7.87 -29.28 -7.87
C ILE A 261 -6.84 -30.25 -7.32
N ALA A 262 -7.19 -30.91 -6.23
CA ALA A 262 -6.38 -31.95 -5.57
C ALA A 262 -7.03 -33.32 -5.80
N LYS A 263 -6.43 -34.13 -6.66
CA LYS A 263 -6.86 -35.52 -6.89
C LYS A 263 -5.97 -36.42 -6.05
N VAL A 264 -6.52 -36.92 -4.96
CA VAL A 264 -5.83 -37.86 -4.06
C VAL A 264 -5.78 -39.22 -4.72
N LEU A 265 -4.58 -39.73 -5.03
CA LEU A 265 -4.38 -41.01 -5.70
C LEU A 265 -4.35 -42.15 -4.68
N ASP A 266 -3.60 -41.94 -3.59
CA ASP A 266 -3.44 -42.89 -2.50
C ASP A 266 -3.02 -42.15 -1.21
N SER A 267 -2.47 -42.88 -0.22
CA SER A 267 -2.00 -42.32 1.06
C SER A 267 -0.82 -41.36 0.96
N THR A 268 -0.12 -41.35 -0.15
CA THR A 268 1.11 -40.60 -0.33
C THR A 268 1.03 -39.58 -1.43
N ASP A 269 0.43 -39.90 -2.55
CA ASP A 269 0.51 -39.13 -3.79
C ASP A 269 -0.79 -38.36 -4.09
N THR A 270 -0.63 -37.11 -4.50
CA THR A 270 -1.71 -36.24 -4.93
C THR A 270 -1.32 -35.55 -6.26
N GLU A 271 -2.20 -35.64 -7.26
CA GLU A 271 -2.14 -34.78 -8.44
C GLU A 271 -2.77 -33.44 -8.08
N LEU A 272 -1.96 -32.38 -8.09
CA LEU A 272 -2.38 -31.03 -7.76
C LEU A 272 -2.36 -30.15 -9.02
N THR A 273 -3.49 -29.53 -9.34
CA THR A 273 -3.56 -28.48 -10.35
C THR A 273 -3.97 -27.17 -9.68
N THR A 274 -3.21 -26.12 -9.90
CA THR A 274 -3.56 -24.78 -9.44
C THR A 274 -3.71 -23.84 -10.64
N ARG A 275 -4.73 -23.01 -10.62
CA ARG A 275 -4.97 -21.96 -11.62
C ARG A 275 -5.16 -20.63 -10.93
N GLN A 276 -4.44 -19.64 -11.40
CA GLN A 276 -4.68 -18.25 -11.03
C GLN A 276 -5.18 -17.50 -12.27
N ILE A 277 -6.34 -16.86 -12.15
CA ILE A 277 -7.06 -16.23 -13.23
C ILE A 277 -7.19 -14.74 -12.92
N PHE A 278 -6.50 -13.90 -13.68
CA PHE A 278 -6.53 -12.45 -13.56
C PHE A 278 -7.51 -11.89 -14.58
N VAL A 279 -8.56 -11.23 -14.12
CA VAL A 279 -9.64 -10.73 -14.98
C VAL A 279 -9.61 -9.21 -15.09
N LYS A 280 -9.40 -8.51 -13.97
CA LYS A 280 -9.42 -7.04 -13.87
C LYS A 280 -8.39 -6.53 -12.85
N PRO A 281 -7.91 -5.28 -12.99
CA PRO A 281 -8.21 -4.32 -14.07
C PRO A 281 -7.57 -4.75 -15.41
N GLU A 282 -8.23 -4.51 -16.51
CA GLU A 282 -7.76 -4.91 -17.85
C GLU A 282 -6.37 -4.36 -18.15
N GLN A 283 -6.09 -3.10 -17.81
CA GLN A 283 -4.77 -2.49 -17.99
C GLN A 283 -3.65 -3.25 -17.28
N ASP A 284 -3.89 -3.73 -16.06
CA ASP A 284 -2.89 -4.48 -15.28
C ASP A 284 -2.70 -5.87 -15.91
N VAL A 285 -3.79 -6.51 -16.38
CA VAL A 285 -3.74 -7.78 -17.10
C VAL A 285 -2.95 -7.65 -18.41
N ASP A 286 -3.22 -6.61 -19.19
CA ASP A 286 -2.51 -6.34 -20.45
C ASP A 286 -1.03 -6.01 -20.20
N TYR A 287 -0.71 -5.27 -19.14
CA TYR A 287 0.66 -5.03 -18.71
C TYR A 287 1.39 -6.35 -18.38
N PHE A 288 0.76 -7.25 -17.62
CA PHE A 288 1.35 -8.56 -17.31
C PHE A 288 1.53 -9.42 -18.56
N LYS A 289 0.58 -9.41 -19.49
CA LYS A 289 0.73 -10.10 -20.76
C LYS A 289 1.92 -9.56 -21.57
N ALA A 290 2.05 -8.23 -21.68
CA ALA A 290 3.17 -7.58 -22.35
C ALA A 290 4.51 -7.92 -21.67
N TYR A 291 4.55 -7.92 -20.34
CA TYR A 291 5.75 -8.26 -19.57
C TYR A 291 6.16 -9.73 -19.78
N ILE A 292 5.20 -10.66 -19.76
CA ILE A 292 5.47 -12.09 -20.05
C ILE A 292 6.02 -12.26 -21.46
N LYS A 293 5.45 -11.55 -22.44
CA LYS A 293 5.93 -11.58 -23.84
C LYS A 293 7.36 -11.06 -23.95
N MET A 294 7.68 -9.98 -23.23
CA MET A 294 9.02 -9.38 -23.20
C MET A 294 10.06 -10.33 -22.58
N LEU A 295 9.72 -11.01 -21.47
CA LEU A 295 10.60 -12.02 -20.85
C LEU A 295 10.76 -13.29 -21.71
N GLY A 296 9.82 -13.54 -22.61
CA GLY A 296 9.63 -14.81 -23.30
C GLY A 296 8.84 -15.82 -22.44
N VAL A 297 7.84 -16.45 -23.04
CA VAL A 297 6.89 -17.34 -22.34
C VAL A 297 7.61 -18.45 -21.58
N LYS A 298 8.63 -19.07 -22.18
CA LYS A 298 9.42 -20.15 -21.56
C LYS A 298 10.10 -19.68 -20.26
N ASN A 299 10.72 -18.50 -20.30
CA ASN A 299 11.40 -17.95 -19.12
C ASN A 299 10.39 -17.59 -18.02
N ALA A 300 9.30 -16.93 -18.37
CA ALA A 300 8.24 -16.59 -17.42
C ALA A 300 7.65 -17.84 -16.77
N THR A 301 7.35 -18.88 -17.57
CA THR A 301 6.84 -20.17 -17.09
C THR A 301 7.83 -20.83 -16.11
N ASN A 302 9.11 -20.86 -16.45
CA ASN A 302 10.15 -21.42 -15.58
C ASN A 302 10.25 -20.65 -14.25
N MET A 303 10.20 -19.30 -14.27
CA MET A 303 10.24 -18.48 -13.07
C MET A 303 9.03 -18.77 -12.15
N ILE A 304 7.84 -18.85 -12.72
CA ILE A 304 6.62 -19.19 -11.97
C ILE A 304 6.78 -20.55 -11.32
N LEU A 305 7.21 -21.55 -12.11
CA LEU A 305 7.39 -22.90 -11.62
C LEU A 305 8.41 -22.99 -10.50
N GLN A 306 9.61 -22.41 -10.68
CA GLN A 306 10.66 -22.40 -9.65
C GLN A 306 10.20 -21.75 -8.34
N ASN A 307 9.52 -20.62 -8.40
CA ASN A 307 9.01 -19.95 -7.21
C ASN A 307 7.97 -20.80 -6.48
N ASN A 308 7.04 -21.41 -7.21
CA ASN A 308 6.01 -22.26 -6.64
C ASN A 308 6.61 -23.56 -6.05
N VAL A 309 7.55 -24.19 -6.75
CA VAL A 309 8.27 -25.37 -6.25
C VAL A 309 9.02 -25.04 -4.97
N LYS A 310 9.81 -23.96 -4.97
CA LYS A 310 10.55 -23.52 -3.78
C LYS A 310 9.62 -23.31 -2.57
N TYR A 311 8.47 -22.72 -2.81
CA TYR A 311 7.52 -22.49 -1.75
C TYR A 311 6.88 -23.79 -1.23
N LEU A 312 6.29 -24.61 -2.10
CA LEU A 312 5.69 -25.86 -1.70
C LEU A 312 6.69 -26.73 -0.94
N SER A 313 7.94 -26.79 -1.40
CA SER A 313 9.01 -27.49 -0.70
C SER A 313 9.33 -26.91 0.66
N SER A 314 9.28 -25.58 0.83
CA SER A 314 9.47 -24.92 2.14
C SER A 314 8.34 -25.24 3.14
N GLN A 315 7.20 -25.70 2.65
CA GLN A 315 6.05 -26.16 3.46
C GLN A 315 6.08 -27.69 3.71
N GLY A 316 7.15 -28.36 3.34
CA GLY A 316 7.31 -29.81 3.56
C GLY A 316 6.65 -30.70 2.48
N VAL A 317 6.12 -30.11 1.38
CA VAL A 317 5.59 -30.87 0.25
C VAL A 317 6.74 -31.42 -0.60
N VAL A 318 6.72 -32.71 -0.86
CA VAL A 318 7.69 -33.35 -1.75
C VAL A 318 7.15 -33.34 -3.18
N ILE A 319 7.85 -32.69 -4.10
CA ILE A 319 7.43 -32.58 -5.49
C ILE A 319 8.16 -33.62 -6.33
N LYS A 320 7.40 -34.55 -6.92
CA LYS A 320 7.92 -35.58 -7.83
C LYS A 320 7.99 -35.11 -9.27
N ASN A 321 7.00 -34.34 -9.69
CA ASN A 321 6.91 -33.78 -11.03
C ASN A 321 6.19 -32.44 -10.98
N ALA A 322 6.56 -31.52 -11.87
CA ALA A 322 5.93 -30.20 -11.94
C ALA A 322 5.98 -29.64 -13.37
N SER A 323 4.91 -28.99 -13.77
CA SER A 323 4.82 -28.25 -15.03
C SER A 323 4.00 -26.98 -14.86
N ALA A 324 4.24 -25.98 -15.71
CA ALA A 324 3.47 -24.75 -15.72
C ALA A 324 3.11 -24.36 -17.16
N GLN A 325 1.96 -23.70 -17.32
CA GLN A 325 1.46 -23.18 -18.58
C GLN A 325 0.81 -21.83 -18.38
N ILE A 326 0.87 -20.98 -19.39
CA ILE A 326 0.29 -19.62 -19.38
C ILE A 326 -0.69 -19.53 -20.56
N TYR A 327 -1.94 -19.15 -20.26
CA TYR A 327 -2.98 -19.00 -21.28
C TYR A 327 -3.51 -17.57 -21.32
N GLY A 328 -4.15 -17.20 -22.42
CA GLY A 328 -4.78 -15.89 -22.61
C GLY A 328 -3.80 -14.76 -22.95
N LEU A 329 -2.57 -15.09 -23.38
CA LEU A 329 -1.56 -14.06 -23.71
C LEU A 329 -1.91 -13.24 -24.94
N ASN A 330 -2.59 -13.82 -25.92
CA ASN A 330 -2.89 -13.16 -27.21
C ASN A 330 -4.34 -12.72 -27.32
N ASP A 331 -5.20 -13.12 -26.40
CA ASP A 331 -6.63 -12.86 -26.43
C ASP A 331 -6.98 -11.63 -25.62
N LYS A 332 -8.09 -10.96 -25.98
CA LYS A 332 -8.75 -10.00 -25.10
C LYS A 332 -9.48 -10.82 -24.04
N GLY A 333 -8.98 -10.84 -22.81
CA GLY A 333 -9.60 -11.60 -21.74
C GLY A 333 -8.63 -11.90 -20.59
N PRO A 334 -8.97 -12.84 -19.72
CA PRO A 334 -8.17 -13.14 -18.54
C PRO A 334 -6.79 -13.71 -18.90
N LEU A 335 -5.83 -13.42 -18.05
CA LEU A 335 -4.55 -14.11 -18.02
C LEU A 335 -4.68 -15.29 -17.04
N ILE A 336 -4.33 -16.50 -17.47
CA ILE A 336 -4.41 -17.70 -16.66
C ILE A 336 -3.01 -18.30 -16.50
N LEU A 337 -2.60 -18.46 -15.26
CA LEU A 337 -1.40 -19.17 -14.88
C LEU A 337 -1.81 -20.53 -14.31
N GLU A 338 -1.49 -21.61 -15.00
CA GLU A 338 -1.77 -22.96 -14.54
C GLU A 338 -0.46 -23.67 -14.17
N THR A 339 -0.46 -24.35 -13.00
CA THR A 339 0.62 -25.24 -12.61
C THR A 339 0.06 -26.59 -12.20
N ARG A 340 0.76 -27.66 -12.59
CA ARG A 340 0.41 -29.04 -12.28
C ARG A 340 1.57 -29.72 -11.60
N TYR A 341 1.26 -30.50 -10.57
CA TYR A 341 2.25 -31.18 -9.76
C TYR A 341 1.80 -32.63 -9.49
N LEU A 342 2.77 -33.52 -9.37
CA LEU A 342 2.62 -34.76 -8.62
C LEU A 342 3.39 -34.57 -7.30
N VAL A 343 2.68 -34.61 -6.19
CA VAL A 343 3.22 -34.24 -4.88
C VAL A 343 2.98 -35.34 -3.84
N GLN A 344 3.86 -35.39 -2.83
CA GLN A 344 3.66 -36.14 -1.60
C GLN A 344 3.56 -35.17 -0.40
N ASN A 345 2.93 -35.63 0.66
CA ASN A 345 2.72 -34.85 1.90
C ASN A 345 1.91 -33.57 1.66
N PHE A 346 0.97 -33.59 0.71
CA PHE A 346 0.09 -32.46 0.45
C PHE A 346 -0.89 -32.21 1.60
N THR A 347 -1.25 -33.24 2.33
CA THR A 347 -2.11 -33.19 3.52
C THR A 347 -1.33 -33.66 4.74
N LYS A 348 -1.65 -33.08 5.90
CA LYS A 348 -1.11 -33.52 7.19
C LYS A 348 -1.86 -34.77 7.63
N VAL A 349 -1.14 -35.78 8.16
CA VAL A 349 -1.75 -36.98 8.73
C VAL A 349 -1.70 -36.90 10.25
N VAL A 350 -2.86 -36.98 10.89
CA VAL A 350 -3.00 -36.97 12.35
C VAL A 350 -3.92 -38.15 12.73
N ASN A 351 -3.40 -39.12 13.46
CA ASN A 351 -4.15 -40.31 13.90
C ASN A 351 -4.94 -41.03 12.78
N GLY A 352 -4.32 -41.15 11.62
CA GLY A 352 -4.96 -41.79 10.45
C GLY A 352 -5.94 -40.94 9.69
N THR A 353 -6.15 -39.69 10.12
CA THR A 353 -6.97 -38.70 9.42
C THR A 353 -6.07 -37.76 8.60
N TYR A 354 -6.43 -37.51 7.36
CA TYR A 354 -5.76 -36.59 6.45
C TYR A 354 -6.40 -35.22 6.57
N GLU A 355 -5.61 -34.20 6.94
CA GLU A 355 -6.05 -32.82 7.15
C GLU A 355 -5.47 -31.90 6.08
N TYR A 356 -6.31 -31.11 5.44
CA TYR A 356 -5.91 -30.00 4.60
C TYR A 356 -6.44 -28.69 5.15
N SER A 357 -5.53 -27.75 5.45
CA SER A 357 -5.89 -26.43 5.94
C SER A 357 -5.57 -25.35 4.90
N PHE A 358 -6.43 -24.37 4.78
CA PHE A 358 -6.24 -23.24 3.86
C PHE A 358 -6.85 -21.94 4.40
N ASP A 359 -6.37 -20.80 3.87
CA ASP A 359 -6.95 -19.49 4.13
C ASP A 359 -8.04 -19.21 3.08
N PRO A 360 -9.33 -19.18 3.47
CA PRO A 360 -10.42 -18.91 2.54
C PRO A 360 -10.50 -17.45 2.11
N THR A 361 -9.75 -16.56 2.77
CA THR A 361 -9.78 -15.12 2.50
C THR A 361 -8.75 -14.68 1.46
N LEU A 362 -7.85 -15.58 1.04
CA LEU A 362 -6.75 -15.30 0.12
C LEU A 362 -5.89 -14.09 0.54
N GLY A 363 -5.81 -13.84 1.85
CA GLY A 363 -5.08 -12.70 2.38
C GLY A 363 -5.71 -11.35 2.03
N ALA A 364 -7.02 -11.27 1.90
CA ALA A 364 -7.76 -10.07 1.51
C ALA A 364 -7.50 -8.83 2.40
N LEU A 365 -7.04 -9.04 3.64
CA LEU A 365 -6.58 -7.94 4.53
C LEU A 365 -5.22 -7.37 4.12
N ASN A 366 -4.43 -8.11 3.35
CA ASN A 366 -3.09 -7.68 2.99
C ASN A 366 -3.14 -6.44 2.08
N GLY A 367 -2.46 -5.38 2.50
CA GLY A 367 -2.40 -4.12 1.74
C GLY A 367 -3.50 -3.11 2.08
N ILE A 368 -4.43 -3.42 2.98
CA ILE A 368 -5.39 -2.46 3.54
C ILE A 368 -4.79 -1.90 4.84
N SER A 369 -4.30 -0.66 4.81
CA SER A 369 -3.74 0.00 5.99
C SER A 369 -4.78 0.85 6.75
N TYR A 370 -5.72 1.44 6.04
CA TYR A 370 -6.80 2.25 6.58
C TYR A 370 -8.10 2.06 5.79
N ARG A 371 -8.01 2.20 4.45
CA ARG A 371 -9.11 1.97 3.52
C ARG A 371 -8.67 1.13 2.33
N ALA A 372 -9.60 0.36 1.79
CA ALA A 372 -9.42 -0.32 0.52
C ALA A 372 -9.25 0.71 -0.62
N LYS A 373 -8.16 0.59 -1.38
CA LYS A 373 -7.80 1.53 -2.46
C LYS A 373 -8.44 1.17 -3.80
N GLU A 374 -8.98 -0.02 -3.91
CA GLU A 374 -9.65 -0.57 -5.08
C GLU A 374 -10.83 -1.43 -4.63
N GLU A 375 -11.78 -1.62 -5.49
CA GLU A 375 -12.79 -2.64 -5.32
C GLU A 375 -12.15 -4.00 -5.60
N THR A 376 -12.35 -4.95 -4.71
CA THR A 376 -11.72 -6.28 -4.82
C THR A 376 -12.80 -7.36 -4.83
N ASN A 377 -12.74 -8.25 -5.81
CA ASN A 377 -13.54 -9.45 -5.86
C ASN A 377 -12.61 -10.66 -6.05
N GLN A 378 -12.47 -11.44 -5.01
CA GLN A 378 -11.60 -12.63 -4.99
C GLN A 378 -12.44 -13.88 -4.84
N THR A 379 -12.21 -14.87 -5.69
CA THR A 379 -12.85 -16.18 -5.62
C THR A 379 -11.80 -17.26 -5.46
N LEU A 380 -11.93 -18.07 -4.41
CA LEU A 380 -11.18 -19.31 -4.23
C LEU A 380 -12.11 -20.50 -4.46
N LYS A 381 -11.72 -21.38 -5.35
CA LYS A 381 -12.41 -22.67 -5.58
C LYS A 381 -11.44 -23.80 -5.31
N ILE A 382 -11.78 -24.67 -4.38
CA ILE A 382 -10.99 -25.87 -4.05
C ILE A 382 -11.85 -27.08 -4.37
N GLN A 383 -11.27 -28.03 -5.09
CA GLN A 383 -11.90 -29.34 -5.38
C GLN A 383 -10.98 -30.45 -4.90
N PHE A 384 -11.50 -31.28 -4.00
CA PHE A 384 -10.86 -32.53 -3.59
C PHE A 384 -11.57 -33.68 -4.26
N LEU A 385 -10.83 -34.42 -5.06
CA LEU A 385 -11.28 -35.65 -5.72
C LEU A 385 -10.70 -36.82 -4.92
N LEU A 386 -11.51 -37.36 -4.02
CA LEU A 386 -11.11 -38.46 -3.15
C LEU A 386 -11.28 -39.81 -3.82
N PRO A 387 -10.42 -40.79 -3.52
CA PRO A 387 -10.57 -42.15 -4.07
C PRO A 387 -11.83 -42.81 -3.51
N LYS A 388 -12.33 -43.81 -4.28
CA LYS A 388 -13.51 -44.60 -3.87
C LYS A 388 -13.27 -45.26 -2.49
N GLY A 389 -14.23 -45.10 -1.60
CA GLY A 389 -14.19 -45.62 -0.24
C GLY A 389 -13.52 -44.70 0.81
N ALA A 390 -13.03 -43.55 0.41
CA ALA A 390 -12.64 -42.52 1.35
C ALA A 390 -13.86 -42.01 2.14
N LYS A 391 -13.67 -41.65 3.41
CA LYS A 391 -14.72 -41.09 4.25
C LYS A 391 -14.37 -39.67 4.65
N ILE A 392 -15.32 -38.75 4.47
CA ILE A 392 -15.18 -37.38 4.89
C ILE A 392 -15.43 -37.33 6.40
N VAL A 393 -14.50 -36.72 7.15
CA VAL A 393 -14.56 -36.58 8.61
C VAL A 393 -15.05 -35.19 8.99
N LYS A 394 -14.50 -34.15 8.33
CA LYS A 394 -14.84 -32.75 8.62
C LYS A 394 -14.83 -31.89 7.37
N LEU A 395 -15.75 -30.98 7.30
CA LEU A 395 -15.86 -29.97 6.24
C LEU A 395 -15.84 -28.56 6.88
N PRO A 396 -15.41 -27.56 6.12
CA PRO A 396 -15.56 -26.16 6.52
C PRO A 396 -17.03 -25.80 6.77
N GLU A 397 -17.30 -25.10 7.85
CA GLU A 397 -18.62 -24.50 8.10
C GLU A 397 -18.95 -23.45 7.05
N GLU A 398 -20.21 -23.38 6.66
CA GLU A 398 -20.68 -22.36 5.74
C GLU A 398 -20.64 -20.98 6.40
N ILE A 399 -20.15 -19.98 5.68
CA ILE A 399 -20.07 -18.59 6.13
C ILE A 399 -20.82 -17.72 5.13
N ASN A 400 -21.66 -16.83 5.67
CA ASN A 400 -22.29 -15.77 4.88
C ASN A 400 -22.31 -14.51 5.75
N ARG A 401 -21.45 -13.55 5.46
CA ARG A 401 -21.31 -12.29 6.21
C ARG A 401 -21.40 -11.11 5.27
N ASP A 402 -22.09 -10.06 5.72
CA ASP A 402 -22.11 -8.73 5.11
C ASP A 402 -21.80 -7.70 6.18
N VAL A 403 -20.83 -6.85 5.93
CA VAL A 403 -20.45 -5.73 6.81
C VAL A 403 -20.32 -4.48 5.96
N ASN A 404 -21.26 -3.59 6.07
CA ASN A 404 -21.28 -2.33 5.36
C ASN A 404 -21.07 -2.49 3.84
N GLY A 405 -21.74 -3.48 3.21
CA GLY A 405 -21.68 -3.76 1.79
C GLY A 405 -20.43 -4.54 1.33
N ASN A 406 -19.53 -4.89 2.25
CA ASN A 406 -18.47 -5.87 2.00
C ASN A 406 -19.01 -7.27 2.31
N ARG A 407 -18.65 -8.28 1.52
CA ARG A 407 -19.24 -9.62 1.63
C ARG A 407 -18.17 -10.69 1.71
N PHE A 408 -18.41 -11.67 2.55
CA PHE A 408 -17.62 -12.88 2.63
C PHE A 408 -18.54 -14.09 2.68
N THR A 409 -18.38 -15.01 1.72
CA THR A 409 -19.12 -16.26 1.69
C THR A 409 -18.19 -17.44 1.54
N LEU A 410 -18.48 -18.50 2.28
CA LEU A 410 -17.83 -19.81 2.15
C LEU A 410 -18.93 -20.87 2.04
N LYS A 411 -18.91 -21.65 0.95
CA LYS A 411 -19.86 -22.73 0.72
C LYS A 411 -19.13 -24.03 0.43
N THR A 412 -19.63 -25.10 0.97
CA THR A 412 -19.09 -26.45 0.76
C THR A 412 -20.17 -27.33 0.16
N THR A 413 -19.84 -28.05 -0.90
CA THR A 413 -20.71 -29.03 -1.52
C THR A 413 -19.98 -30.37 -1.66
N VAL A 414 -20.69 -31.44 -1.44
CA VAL A 414 -20.18 -32.81 -1.62
C VAL A 414 -21.06 -33.54 -2.63
N LYS A 415 -20.44 -34.10 -3.64
CA LYS A 415 -21.10 -34.96 -4.61
C LYS A 415 -20.25 -36.20 -4.79
N ASP A 416 -20.82 -37.36 -4.46
CA ASP A 416 -20.06 -38.63 -4.37
C ASP A 416 -18.83 -38.44 -3.43
N ASN A 417 -17.62 -38.69 -3.94
CA ASN A 417 -16.36 -38.50 -3.22
C ASN A 417 -15.67 -37.17 -3.55
N ASN A 418 -16.38 -36.21 -4.17
CA ASN A 418 -15.84 -34.93 -4.57
C ASN A 418 -16.33 -33.86 -3.62
N ILE A 419 -15.38 -33.17 -2.98
CA ILE A 419 -15.62 -32.01 -2.12
C ILE A 419 -15.31 -30.78 -2.94
N THR A 420 -16.24 -29.84 -3.01
CA THR A 420 -16.01 -28.52 -3.62
C THR A 420 -16.26 -27.45 -2.57
N VAL A 421 -15.25 -26.61 -2.33
CA VAL A 421 -15.35 -25.44 -1.45
C VAL A 421 -15.19 -24.19 -2.32
N ILE A 422 -16.12 -23.25 -2.20
CA ILE A 422 -16.07 -21.96 -2.87
C ILE A 422 -16.11 -20.85 -1.83
N SER A 423 -15.07 -20.05 -1.83
CA SER A 423 -14.98 -18.83 -1.03
C SER A 423 -15.03 -17.60 -1.94
N ASN A 424 -15.86 -16.62 -1.60
CA ASN A 424 -15.88 -15.34 -2.28
C ASN A 424 -15.69 -14.22 -1.27
N VAL A 425 -14.75 -13.32 -1.55
CA VAL A 425 -14.49 -12.10 -0.78
C VAL A 425 -14.71 -10.91 -1.68
N TYR A 426 -15.70 -10.10 -1.36
CA TYR A 426 -15.95 -8.82 -2.01
C TYR A 426 -15.68 -7.68 -1.04
N ILE A 427 -14.75 -6.81 -1.39
CA ILE A 427 -14.41 -5.61 -0.62
C ILE A 427 -14.64 -4.42 -1.55
N ARG A 428 -15.59 -3.56 -1.18
CA ARG A 428 -15.88 -2.36 -1.94
C ARG A 428 -14.74 -1.34 -1.85
N TYR A 429 -14.62 -0.48 -2.83
CA TYR A 429 -13.75 0.68 -2.76
C TYR A 429 -14.05 1.53 -1.51
N GLY A 430 -13.02 1.98 -0.82
CA GLY A 430 -13.16 2.83 0.35
C GLY A 430 -13.61 2.11 1.63
N ALA A 431 -13.73 0.77 1.63
CA ALA A 431 -14.03 0.01 2.84
C ALA A 431 -12.97 0.29 3.92
N LEU A 432 -13.41 0.55 5.15
CA LEU A 432 -12.52 0.74 6.29
C LEU A 432 -11.86 -0.58 6.69
N LEU A 433 -10.64 -0.52 7.19
CA LEU A 433 -9.92 -1.68 7.70
C LEU A 433 -10.75 -2.41 8.78
N ASP A 434 -11.36 -1.68 9.70
CA ASP A 434 -12.20 -2.24 10.77
C ASP A 434 -13.41 -3.01 10.22
N ASP A 435 -14.04 -2.50 9.15
CA ASP A 435 -15.16 -3.19 8.49
C ASP A 435 -14.70 -4.52 7.86
N VAL A 436 -13.51 -4.52 7.23
CA VAL A 436 -12.94 -5.71 6.63
C VAL A 436 -12.49 -6.70 7.70
N GLN A 437 -11.91 -6.23 8.80
CA GLN A 437 -11.56 -7.07 9.94
C GLN A 437 -12.80 -7.73 10.57
N LYS A 438 -13.90 -6.97 10.76
CA LYS A 438 -15.18 -7.51 11.24
C LYS A 438 -15.78 -8.52 10.27
N LEU A 439 -15.68 -8.26 8.95
CA LEU A 439 -16.17 -9.13 7.91
C LEU A 439 -15.46 -10.48 7.94
N LEU A 440 -14.14 -10.47 7.92
CA LEU A 440 -13.33 -11.69 7.85
C LEU A 440 -13.21 -12.36 9.22
N GLY A 441 -13.26 -11.58 10.32
CA GLY A 441 -13.15 -12.08 11.68
C GLY A 441 -11.87 -12.90 11.90
N ASN A 442 -11.97 -13.94 12.71
CA ASN A 442 -10.86 -14.86 12.97
C ASN A 442 -10.77 -16.02 11.97
N VAL A 443 -11.40 -15.89 10.78
CA VAL A 443 -11.39 -16.93 9.75
C VAL A 443 -10.07 -16.88 8.98
N SER A 444 -8.99 -17.29 9.64
CA SER A 444 -7.66 -17.37 9.00
C SER A 444 -7.35 -18.77 8.48
N LYS A 445 -8.10 -19.78 8.91
CA LYS A 445 -7.87 -21.18 8.57
C LYS A 445 -9.15 -21.99 8.64
N VAL A 446 -9.45 -22.69 7.57
CA VAL A 446 -10.49 -23.73 7.54
C VAL A 446 -9.89 -25.06 7.14
N GLN A 447 -10.56 -26.16 7.49
CA GLN A 447 -10.02 -27.51 7.34
C GLN A 447 -10.98 -28.43 6.60
N ILE A 448 -10.41 -29.29 5.77
CA ILE A 448 -11.05 -30.49 5.21
C ILE A 448 -10.33 -31.68 5.80
N GLU A 449 -11.09 -32.61 6.40
CA GLU A 449 -10.55 -33.84 6.99
C GLU A 449 -11.23 -35.06 6.35
N TYR A 450 -10.43 -36.09 6.03
CA TYR A 450 -10.91 -37.33 5.46
C TYR A 450 -10.03 -38.51 5.84
N THR A 451 -10.57 -39.73 5.72
CA THR A 451 -9.81 -40.98 5.87
C THR A 451 -9.79 -41.74 4.56
N LEU A 452 -8.76 -42.52 4.34
CA LEU A 452 -8.65 -43.41 3.19
C LEU A 452 -9.07 -44.85 3.58
N PRO A 453 -9.52 -45.68 2.61
CA PRO A 453 -9.86 -47.10 2.88
C PRO A 453 -8.66 -47.88 3.41
N GLU A 454 -8.91 -48.82 4.32
CA GLU A 454 -7.88 -49.74 4.80
C GLU A 454 -7.18 -50.48 3.64
N GLY A 455 -5.85 -50.56 3.69
CA GLY A 455 -5.02 -51.13 2.61
C GLY A 455 -4.43 -50.16 1.59
N LYS A 456 -4.87 -48.89 1.61
CA LYS A 456 -4.24 -47.79 0.83
C LYS A 456 -3.44 -46.81 1.68
N GLY A 457 -3.37 -47.03 3.00
CA GLY A 457 -2.59 -46.26 3.94
C GLY A 457 -1.48 -47.13 4.52
N SER A 458 -0.22 -46.98 4.12
CA SER A 458 0.87 -47.53 4.92
C SER A 458 1.04 -46.64 6.15
N ALA A 459 1.07 -47.26 7.34
CA ALA A 459 1.43 -46.62 8.60
C ALA A 459 2.87 -46.08 8.51
N LEU A 460 3.03 -44.86 7.99
CA LEU A 460 4.25 -44.12 8.19
C LEU A 460 4.21 -43.51 9.57
N GLY A 461 5.22 -43.88 10.37
CA GLY A 461 5.38 -43.47 11.75
C GLY A 461 5.21 -41.96 11.91
N THR A 462 4.61 -41.61 13.03
CA THR A 462 4.36 -40.25 13.53
C THR A 462 5.62 -39.39 13.50
N LYS A 463 5.88 -38.79 12.32
CA LYS A 463 6.60 -37.52 12.24
C LYS A 463 5.57 -36.46 12.03
N GLU A 464 5.42 -35.56 13.00
CA GLU A 464 4.63 -34.33 12.84
C GLU A 464 5.17 -33.54 11.65
N ILE A 465 4.57 -33.73 10.49
CA ILE A 465 4.82 -32.88 9.33
C ILE A 465 3.88 -31.70 9.49
N ALA A 466 4.46 -30.53 9.66
CA ALA A 466 3.73 -29.27 9.74
C ALA A 466 2.83 -29.14 8.53
N GLY A 467 1.53 -29.21 8.73
CA GLY A 467 0.54 -29.10 7.65
C GLY A 467 0.66 -27.79 6.89
N ILE A 468 0.36 -27.83 5.60
CA ILE A 468 0.37 -26.68 4.70
C ILE A 468 -0.74 -25.72 5.10
N ALA A 469 -0.44 -24.88 6.09
CA ALA A 469 -1.29 -23.75 6.41
C ALA A 469 -0.81 -22.55 5.58
N GLY A 470 -1.53 -22.17 4.56
CA GLY A 470 -1.27 -20.98 3.79
C GLY A 470 -0.59 -21.18 2.42
N ALA A 471 -0.61 -22.37 1.86
CA ALA A 471 0.12 -22.74 0.63
C ALA A 471 -0.25 -21.97 -0.63
N ILE A 472 -1.26 -21.09 -0.63
CA ILE A 472 -1.87 -20.65 -1.88
C ILE A 472 -1.79 -19.12 -2.11
N VAL A 473 -1.32 -18.33 -1.13
CA VAL A 473 -1.21 -16.86 -1.26
C VAL A 473 -0.10 -16.42 -2.23
N LEU A 474 0.66 -17.34 -2.80
CA LEU A 474 1.98 -17.02 -3.35
C LEU A 474 2.08 -16.57 -4.79
N ILE A 475 1.11 -16.83 -5.61
CA ILE A 475 1.21 -16.41 -7.01
C ILE A 475 0.95 -14.91 -7.14
N GLY A 476 0.13 -14.34 -6.24
CA GLY A 476 -0.01 -12.87 -6.11
C GLY A 476 1.31 -12.16 -5.73
N ALA A 477 2.15 -12.80 -4.91
CA ALA A 477 3.45 -12.27 -4.54
C ALA A 477 4.45 -12.28 -5.72
N THR A 478 4.38 -13.24 -6.63
CA THR A 478 5.26 -13.30 -7.81
C THR A 478 4.99 -12.12 -8.75
N LEU A 479 3.74 -11.77 -8.97
CA LEU A 479 3.36 -10.60 -9.78
C LEU A 479 3.62 -9.28 -9.04
N LEU A 480 3.51 -9.24 -7.71
CA LEU A 480 3.90 -8.09 -6.88
C LEU A 480 5.43 -7.87 -6.87
N ILE A 481 6.23 -8.92 -6.90
CA ILE A 481 7.71 -8.83 -7.02
C ILE A 481 8.09 -8.31 -8.41
N LEU A 482 7.38 -8.72 -9.44
CA LEU A 482 7.57 -8.21 -10.80
C LEU A 482 7.15 -6.73 -10.96
N LYS A 483 6.24 -6.23 -10.11
CA LYS A 483 5.81 -4.83 -10.06
C LYS A 483 6.78 -3.93 -9.26
N ARG A 484 7.73 -4.51 -8.48
CA ARG A 484 8.69 -3.77 -7.62
C ARG A 484 10.10 -3.65 -8.22
N ARG A 485 10.35 -4.26 -9.36
CA ARG A 485 11.57 -4.07 -10.18
C ARG A 485 11.23 -3.28 -11.44
#